data_a9bca8ead493e51938a019cedb08b6d1
#
_entry.id   a9bca8ead493e51938a019cedb08b6d1
#
_cell.length_a   1.000
_cell.length_b   1.000
_cell.length_c   1.000
_cell.angle_alpha   90.00
_cell.angle_beta   90.00
_cell.angle_gamma   90.00
#
_symmetry.space_group_name_H-M   'P 1'
#
loop_
_entity.id
_entity.type
_entity.pdbx_description
1 polymer ?
#
loop_
_entity_poly.entity_id
_entity_poly.type
_entity_poly.pdbx_seq_one_letter_code
_entity_poly.pdbx_strand_id
1 'polypeptide(L)'
;HQPRRQRQMCIRDSSNIDLCFLIITVSRPLTSKMFIDRFLASNFAYNIDTCLLFNKIDDLDIEEKSNLDELFDLYSSIGYKCFKISGKKLLNLESLEWEMKNKTCVFTGHSGSGKSTLLNSIDDSLNIKTSPISSSNLTGQHTTTFSKMYDLKNGSKIIDTPGIKGFGLYDFDEAQLKDCFIEFLKYKNCKYNDCLHKDEPGCDVKSAVDKGLIAESRYKNYLELFSDLNSV
;
A
#
# COMPACT_ATOMS: atom_id res chain seq x y z
N HIS A 1 -26.16 -10.14 13.17
CA HIS A 1 -25.95 -9.12 12.10
C HIS A 1 -25.08 -7.93 12.57
N GLN A 2 -23.81 -8.15 12.94
CA GLN A 2 -22.88 -7.05 13.23
C GLN A 2 -21.44 -7.23 12.69
N PRO A 3 -21.16 -7.75 11.49
CA PRO A 3 -19.78 -7.73 10.98
C PRO A 3 -19.42 -6.54 10.08
N ARG A 4 -20.39 -5.77 9.54
CA ARG A 4 -20.11 -4.72 8.55
C ARG A 4 -19.51 -3.43 9.11
N ARG A 5 -19.82 -3.02 10.34
CA ARG A 5 -19.34 -1.76 10.94
C ARG A 5 -17.91 -1.79 11.47
N GLN A 6 -17.38 -2.94 11.88
CA GLN A 6 -16.04 -3.03 12.48
C GLN A 6 -14.89 -2.95 11.46
N ARG A 7 -15.12 -3.26 10.17
CA ARG A 7 -14.08 -3.23 9.13
C ARG A 7 -13.80 -1.83 8.55
N GLN A 8 -14.76 -0.92 8.61
CA GLN A 8 -14.62 0.47 8.19
C GLN A 8 -13.98 1.38 9.28
N MET A 9 -13.89 0.90 10.51
CA MET A 9 -13.49 1.71 11.67
C MET A 9 -12.03 2.18 11.64
N CYS A 10 -11.10 1.44 11.04
CA CYS A 10 -9.68 1.77 11.18
C CYS A 10 -9.22 3.01 10.40
N ILE A 11 -9.87 3.38 9.31
CA ILE A 11 -9.50 4.56 8.51
C ILE A 11 -10.45 5.73 8.78
N ARG A 12 -11.74 5.49 8.93
CA ARG A 12 -12.74 6.54 9.21
C ARG A 12 -12.62 7.18 10.60
N ASP A 13 -12.14 6.44 11.59
CA ASP A 13 -12.01 6.96 12.97
C ASP A 13 -10.64 7.61 13.25
N SER A 14 -9.69 7.52 12.32
CA SER A 14 -8.40 8.22 12.39
C SER A 14 -8.47 9.52 11.59
N SER A 15 -9.21 10.49 12.08
CA SER A 15 -9.48 11.76 11.39
C SER A 15 -8.26 12.67 11.18
N ASN A 16 -7.01 12.20 11.40
CA ASN A 16 -5.79 13.00 11.27
C ASN A 16 -4.57 12.14 10.88
N ILE A 17 -4.69 11.31 9.84
CA ILE A 17 -3.53 10.61 9.26
C ILE A 17 -2.91 11.51 8.20
N ASP A 18 -1.63 11.88 8.39
CA ASP A 18 -0.89 12.66 7.42
C ASP A 18 -0.23 11.78 6.36
N LEU A 19 0.15 10.54 6.73
CA LEU A 19 0.92 9.67 5.86
C LEU A 19 0.69 8.19 6.17
N CYS A 20 0.49 7.41 5.13
CA CYS A 20 0.37 5.96 5.23
C CYS A 20 1.58 5.27 4.60
N PHE A 21 2.18 4.33 5.32
CA PHE A 21 3.27 3.50 4.84
C PHE A 21 2.80 2.08 4.59
N LEU A 22 2.88 1.63 3.33
CA LEU A 22 2.65 0.23 2.97
C LEU A 22 3.98 -0.53 2.94
N ILE A 23 4.11 -1.51 3.83
CA ILE A 23 5.29 -2.38 3.86
C ILE A 23 5.09 -3.52 2.87
N ILE A 24 5.97 -3.56 1.89
CA ILE A 24 6.00 -4.51 0.77
C ILE A 24 7.20 -5.44 0.95
N THR A 25 6.98 -6.71 0.70
CA THR A 25 8.03 -7.72 0.60
C THR A 25 7.85 -8.51 -0.69
N VAL A 26 8.93 -8.73 -1.43
CA VAL A 26 8.92 -9.50 -2.69
C VAL A 26 8.97 -11.00 -2.47
N SER A 27 9.25 -11.40 -1.23
CA SER A 27 9.22 -12.77 -0.78
C SER A 27 8.94 -12.82 0.73
N ARG A 28 8.50 -13.94 1.25
CA ARG A 28 8.39 -14.31 2.67
C ARG A 28 7.79 -13.24 3.64
N PRO A 29 6.52 -12.82 3.48
CA PRO A 29 5.52 -13.19 2.48
C PRO A 29 5.61 -12.35 1.19
N LEU A 30 5.10 -12.86 0.08
CA LEU A 30 4.95 -12.08 -1.15
C LEU A 30 3.79 -11.08 -1.02
N THR A 31 4.05 -9.83 -1.35
CA THR A 31 3.02 -8.81 -1.52
C THR A 31 2.66 -8.70 -3.00
N SER A 32 1.43 -9.05 -3.38
CA SER A 32 1.01 -9.03 -4.78
C SER A 32 0.82 -7.60 -5.31
N LYS A 33 1.06 -7.41 -6.63
CA LYS A 33 0.79 -6.13 -7.32
C LYS A 33 -0.68 -5.71 -7.12
N MET A 34 -1.62 -6.65 -7.19
CA MET A 34 -3.04 -6.39 -6.96
C MET A 34 -3.32 -5.82 -5.56
N PHE A 35 -2.67 -6.36 -4.53
CA PHE A 35 -2.83 -5.83 -3.17
C PHE A 35 -2.29 -4.41 -3.04
N ILE A 36 -1.12 -4.14 -3.64
CA ILE A 36 -0.53 -2.80 -3.65
C ILE A 36 -1.47 -1.82 -4.35
N ASP A 37 -1.96 -2.17 -5.54
CA ASP A 37 -2.81 -1.31 -6.36
C ASP A 37 -4.16 -1.01 -5.70
N ARG A 38 -4.79 -2.02 -5.10
CA ARG A 38 -6.02 -1.87 -4.30
C ARG A 38 -5.81 -0.95 -3.10
N PHE A 39 -4.67 -1.09 -2.44
CA PHE A 39 -4.32 -0.26 -1.30
C PHE A 39 -4.12 1.21 -1.71
N LEU A 40 -3.36 1.44 -2.80
CA LEU A 40 -3.10 2.77 -3.33
C LEU A 40 -4.40 3.45 -3.78
N ALA A 41 -5.27 2.74 -4.50
CA ALA A 41 -6.56 3.25 -4.94
C ALA A 41 -7.44 3.64 -3.74
N SER A 42 -7.50 2.79 -2.71
CA SER A 42 -8.26 3.08 -1.50
C SER A 42 -7.74 4.33 -0.77
N ASN A 43 -6.44 4.45 -0.56
CA ASN A 43 -5.88 5.61 0.13
C ASN A 43 -6.04 6.90 -0.68
N PHE A 44 -5.85 6.84 -2.00
CA PHE A 44 -6.06 7.99 -2.87
C PHE A 44 -7.47 8.55 -2.74
N ALA A 45 -8.48 7.69 -2.74
CA ALA A 45 -9.87 8.09 -2.61
C ALA A 45 -10.20 8.75 -1.27
N TYR A 46 -9.45 8.43 -0.21
CA TYR A 46 -9.58 9.10 1.09
C TYR A 46 -8.62 10.29 1.27
N ASN A 47 -7.90 10.70 0.21
CA ASN A 47 -6.88 11.76 0.25
C ASN A 47 -5.78 11.49 1.28
N ILE A 48 -5.35 10.24 1.42
CA ILE A 48 -4.26 9.83 2.31
C ILE A 48 -3.00 9.62 1.49
N ASP A 49 -2.00 10.44 1.74
CA ASP A 49 -0.69 10.29 1.11
C ASP A 49 -0.08 8.93 1.46
N THR A 50 0.46 8.24 0.46
CA THR A 50 1.00 6.89 0.64
C THR A 50 2.43 6.78 0.16
N CYS A 51 3.28 6.20 1.02
CA CYS A 51 4.65 5.79 0.70
C CYS A 51 4.77 4.27 0.69
N LEU A 52 5.57 3.74 -0.23
CA LEU A 52 5.82 2.31 -0.38
C LEU A 52 7.19 1.94 0.24
N LEU A 53 7.18 1.03 1.21
CA LEU A 53 8.38 0.57 1.90
C LEU A 53 8.72 -0.84 1.45
N PHE A 54 9.70 -1.00 0.58
CA PHE A 54 10.24 -2.29 0.17
C PHE A 54 11.20 -2.79 1.24
N ASN A 55 10.70 -3.65 2.13
CA ASN A 55 11.42 -4.14 3.30
C ASN A 55 12.13 -5.47 3.04
N LYS A 56 13.07 -5.82 3.93
CA LYS A 56 13.89 -7.05 3.91
C LYS A 56 14.86 -7.13 2.73
N ILE A 57 15.37 -6.00 2.26
CA ILE A 57 16.34 -5.97 1.15
C ILE A 57 17.65 -6.69 1.46
N ASP A 58 17.90 -6.96 2.74
CA ASP A 58 19.09 -7.66 3.25
C ASP A 58 19.03 -9.19 3.08
N ASP A 59 17.84 -9.75 2.80
CA ASP A 59 17.57 -11.19 2.77
C ASP A 59 17.01 -11.65 1.40
N LEU A 60 17.48 -11.04 0.32
CA LEU A 60 17.04 -11.31 -1.04
C LEU A 60 18.12 -11.97 -1.86
N ASP A 61 17.77 -12.99 -2.63
CA ASP A 61 18.62 -13.55 -3.68
C ASP A 61 18.65 -12.67 -4.94
N ILE A 62 19.32 -13.12 -6.00
CA ILE A 62 19.52 -12.33 -7.23
C ILE A 62 18.18 -12.11 -7.95
N GLU A 63 17.35 -13.14 -8.06
CA GLU A 63 16.04 -13.06 -8.72
C GLU A 63 15.08 -12.17 -7.93
N GLU A 64 15.03 -12.34 -6.62
CA GLU A 64 14.21 -11.53 -5.72
C GLU A 64 14.63 -10.05 -5.75
N LYS A 65 15.92 -9.75 -5.89
CA LYS A 65 16.41 -8.38 -6.07
C LYS A 65 15.95 -7.77 -7.39
N SER A 66 16.01 -8.54 -8.48
CA SER A 66 15.50 -8.09 -9.79
C SER A 66 14.01 -7.79 -9.73
N ASN A 67 13.22 -8.65 -9.09
CA ASN A 67 11.78 -8.44 -8.88
C ASN A 67 11.49 -7.19 -8.01
N LEU A 68 12.32 -6.96 -6.99
CA LEU A 68 12.22 -5.76 -6.16
C LEU A 68 12.49 -4.50 -6.99
N ASP A 69 13.55 -4.51 -7.80
CA ASP A 69 13.93 -3.36 -8.62
C ASP A 69 12.84 -3.05 -9.64
N GLU A 70 12.28 -4.07 -10.31
CA GLU A 70 11.14 -3.90 -11.23
C GLU A 70 9.93 -3.23 -10.55
N LEU A 71 9.55 -3.71 -9.35
CA LEU A 71 8.43 -3.13 -8.61
C LEU A 71 8.73 -1.71 -8.14
N PHE A 72 9.93 -1.48 -7.64
CA PHE A 72 10.37 -0.16 -7.19
C PHE A 72 10.33 0.86 -8.33
N ASP A 73 10.87 0.50 -9.51
CA ASP A 73 10.89 1.36 -10.68
C ASP A 73 9.49 1.63 -11.21
N LEU A 74 8.62 0.59 -11.23
CA LEU A 74 7.23 0.74 -11.62
C LEU A 74 6.53 1.82 -10.80
N TYR A 75 6.51 1.68 -9.47
CA TYR A 75 5.75 2.60 -8.63
C TYR A 75 6.40 3.97 -8.51
N SER A 76 7.74 4.04 -8.55
CA SER A 76 8.47 5.32 -8.55
C SER A 76 8.21 6.12 -9.83
N SER A 77 8.16 5.46 -11.00
CA SER A 77 7.88 6.11 -12.29
C SER A 77 6.45 6.67 -12.39
N ILE A 78 5.50 6.05 -11.70
CA ILE A 78 4.13 6.55 -11.56
C ILE A 78 4.11 7.85 -10.73
N GLY A 79 4.99 7.97 -9.73
CA GLY A 79 5.12 9.14 -8.86
C GLY A 79 4.93 8.85 -7.38
N TYR A 80 4.83 7.58 -6.98
CA TYR A 80 4.79 7.24 -5.55
C TYR A 80 6.16 7.35 -4.91
N LYS A 81 6.22 7.81 -3.67
CA LYS A 81 7.45 7.78 -2.85
C LYS A 81 7.74 6.33 -2.47
N CYS A 82 8.91 5.84 -2.85
CA CYS A 82 9.35 4.46 -2.62
C CYS A 82 10.67 4.45 -1.85
N PHE A 83 10.79 3.55 -0.86
CA PHE A 83 11.99 3.36 -0.06
C PHE A 83 12.38 1.89 -0.04
N LYS A 84 13.66 1.60 -0.32
CA LYS A 84 14.27 0.28 -0.14
C LYS A 84 14.92 0.24 1.23
N ILE A 85 14.40 -0.58 2.15
CA ILE A 85 14.79 -0.57 3.57
C ILE A 85 15.04 -1.98 4.12
N SER A 86 15.77 -2.05 5.22
CA SER A 86 15.80 -3.21 6.09
C SER A 86 15.65 -2.79 7.55
N GLY A 87 14.51 -3.10 8.16
CA GLY A 87 14.32 -2.91 9.59
C GLY A 87 15.25 -3.81 10.43
N LYS A 88 15.60 -5.01 9.94
CA LYS A 88 16.49 -5.93 10.65
C LYS A 88 17.95 -5.46 10.65
N LYS A 89 18.42 -4.87 9.57
CA LYS A 89 19.81 -4.41 9.39
C LYS A 89 19.97 -2.91 9.52
N LEU A 90 18.89 -2.18 9.87
CA LEU A 90 18.86 -0.72 10.02
C LEU A 90 19.32 0.01 8.76
N LEU A 91 18.98 -0.53 7.57
CA LEU A 91 19.39 0.06 6.30
C LEU A 91 18.38 1.08 5.82
N ASN A 92 18.86 2.25 5.42
CA ASN A 92 18.10 3.36 4.79
C ASN A 92 16.95 3.90 5.64
N LEU A 93 17.00 3.81 6.97
CA LEU A 93 15.94 4.28 7.87
C LEU A 93 15.93 5.81 8.03
N GLU A 94 17.07 6.49 7.88
CA GLU A 94 17.18 7.95 8.03
C GLU A 94 16.22 8.71 7.09
N SER A 95 16.14 8.28 5.82
CA SER A 95 15.23 8.87 4.84
C SER A 95 13.75 8.68 5.22
N LEU A 96 13.42 7.50 5.80
CA LEU A 96 12.09 7.21 6.30
C LEU A 96 11.75 8.08 7.50
N GLU A 97 12.65 8.21 8.48
CA GLU A 97 12.47 9.05 9.67
C GLU A 97 12.29 10.53 9.30
N TRP A 98 13.02 11.00 8.29
CA TRP A 98 12.88 12.37 7.79
C TRP A 98 11.48 12.59 7.17
N GLU A 99 10.97 11.62 6.39
CA GLU A 99 9.62 11.71 5.78
C GLU A 99 8.52 11.68 6.85
N MET A 100 8.74 11.00 7.96
CA MET A 100 7.80 10.89 9.08
C MET A 100 7.73 12.13 9.96
N LYS A 101 8.79 12.96 9.97
CA LYS A 101 8.98 14.03 10.96
C LYS A 101 7.75 14.94 11.12
N ASN A 102 7.27 15.07 12.36
CA ASN A 102 6.09 15.86 12.75
C ASN A 102 4.78 15.43 12.07
N LYS A 103 4.69 14.19 11.61
CA LYS A 103 3.49 13.64 10.97
C LYS A 103 2.86 12.51 11.80
N THR A 104 1.56 12.35 11.67
CA THR A 104 0.83 11.17 12.15
C THR A 104 0.85 10.11 11.06
N CYS A 105 1.57 9.01 11.30
CA CYS A 105 1.85 7.96 10.34
C CYS A 105 1.13 6.67 10.69
N VAL A 106 0.60 5.99 9.68
CA VAL A 106 0.06 4.62 9.80
C VAL A 106 0.99 3.67 9.06
N PHE A 107 1.32 2.55 9.71
CA PHE A 107 2.09 1.47 9.08
C PHE A 107 1.20 0.27 8.87
N THR A 108 1.17 -0.23 7.64
CA THR A 108 0.40 -1.39 7.25
C THR A 108 1.19 -2.33 6.37
N GLY A 109 0.73 -3.56 6.23
CA GLY A 109 1.36 -4.60 5.42
C GLY A 109 0.91 -5.98 5.85
N HIS A 110 1.28 -6.99 5.08
CA HIS A 110 0.95 -8.37 5.40
C HIS A 110 1.58 -8.82 6.74
N SER A 111 0.92 -9.79 7.40
CA SER A 111 1.54 -10.45 8.56
C SER A 111 2.89 -11.05 8.15
N GLY A 112 3.93 -10.77 8.93
CA GLY A 112 5.29 -11.21 8.59
C GLY A 112 6.06 -10.30 7.62
N SER A 113 5.52 -9.19 7.15
CA SER A 113 6.26 -8.21 6.32
C SER A 113 7.37 -7.46 7.07
N GLY A 114 7.45 -7.63 8.39
CA GLY A 114 8.47 -7.01 9.23
C GLY A 114 8.05 -5.68 9.86
N LYS A 115 6.74 -5.37 9.92
CA LYS A 115 6.21 -4.13 10.51
C LYS A 115 6.72 -3.90 11.94
N SER A 116 6.53 -4.85 12.85
CA SER A 116 6.95 -4.70 14.25
C SER A 116 8.47 -4.56 14.40
N THR A 117 9.24 -5.27 13.58
CA THR A 117 10.71 -5.15 13.55
C THR A 117 11.12 -3.76 13.08
N LEU A 118 10.50 -3.24 12.01
CA LEU A 118 10.76 -1.91 11.49
C LEU A 118 10.42 -0.83 12.50
N LEU A 119 9.26 -0.90 13.15
CA LEU A 119 8.84 0.08 14.15
C LEU A 119 9.79 0.11 15.36
N ASN A 120 10.21 -1.05 15.87
CA ASN A 120 11.21 -1.14 16.93
C ASN A 120 12.60 -0.63 16.50
N SER A 121 12.90 -0.67 15.20
CA SER A 121 14.17 -0.14 14.66
C SER A 121 14.17 1.37 14.53
N ILE A 122 13.00 1.98 14.36
CA ILE A 122 12.82 3.44 14.36
C ILE A 122 12.87 3.98 15.78
N ASP A 123 12.23 3.31 16.73
CA ASP A 123 12.30 3.68 18.15
C ASP A 123 12.24 2.41 19.01
N ASP A 124 13.35 2.08 19.67
CA ASP A 124 13.52 0.91 20.53
C ASP A 124 12.62 0.96 21.78
N SER A 125 12.20 2.15 22.19
CA SER A 125 11.30 2.32 23.35
C SER A 125 9.87 1.81 23.08
N LEU A 126 9.49 1.58 21.82
CA LEU A 126 8.16 1.07 21.45
C LEU A 126 7.91 -0.34 21.97
N ASN A 127 8.95 -1.16 22.02
CA ASN A 127 8.93 -2.55 22.53
C ASN A 127 7.74 -3.38 22.02
N ILE A 128 7.46 -3.26 20.72
CA ILE A 128 6.36 -4.00 20.05
C ILE A 128 6.76 -5.46 19.95
N LYS A 129 5.89 -6.37 20.42
CA LYS A 129 6.14 -7.80 20.33
C LYS A 129 6.31 -8.25 18.88
N THR A 130 7.47 -8.84 18.56
CA THR A 130 7.73 -9.50 17.29
C THR A 130 7.42 -10.99 17.41
N SER A 131 6.58 -11.53 16.54
CA SER A 131 6.39 -12.99 16.48
C SER A 131 7.26 -13.56 15.36
N PRO A 132 7.99 -14.68 15.60
CA PRO A 132 8.69 -15.37 14.52
C PRO A 132 7.69 -15.83 13.46
N ILE A 133 8.12 -15.84 12.19
CA ILE A 133 7.32 -16.36 11.08
C ILE A 133 7.15 -17.86 11.33
N SER A 134 5.96 -18.29 11.77
CA SER A 134 5.66 -19.71 11.89
C SER A 134 5.37 -20.27 10.51
N SER A 135 6.15 -21.26 10.09
CA SER A 135 6.00 -21.98 8.81
C SER A 135 4.72 -22.81 8.70
N SER A 136 3.88 -22.84 9.73
CA SER A 136 2.74 -23.77 9.83
C SER A 136 1.36 -23.15 9.95
N ASN A 137 1.18 -21.82 9.92
CA ASN A 137 -0.17 -21.22 10.00
C ASN A 137 -0.38 -20.10 8.97
N LEU A 138 -1.07 -20.45 7.88
CA LEU A 138 -1.66 -19.50 6.91
C LEU A 138 -2.74 -18.60 7.51
N THR A 139 -3.11 -18.80 8.79
CA THR A 139 -4.04 -17.99 9.55
C THR A 139 -3.32 -17.43 10.78
N GLY A 140 -2.60 -16.31 10.61
CA GLY A 140 -1.94 -15.61 11.70
C GLY A 140 -2.91 -15.23 12.82
N GLN A 141 -2.64 -15.69 14.03
CA GLN A 141 -3.30 -15.25 15.23
C GLN A 141 -3.01 -13.77 15.45
N HIS A 142 -4.06 -12.94 15.45
CA HIS A 142 -3.94 -11.49 15.65
C HIS A 142 -3.42 -11.18 17.05
N THR A 143 -2.23 -10.58 17.14
CA THR A 143 -1.65 -10.12 18.41
C THR A 143 -2.14 -8.73 18.83
N THR A 144 -2.77 -7.97 17.95
CA THR A 144 -3.25 -6.61 18.24
C THR A 144 -4.75 -6.51 17.97
N THR A 145 -5.56 -6.36 19.02
CA THR A 145 -7.02 -6.25 18.94
C THR A 145 -7.48 -4.80 18.86
N PHE A 146 -6.64 -3.84 19.24
CA PHE A 146 -6.91 -2.41 19.25
C PHE A 146 -5.78 -1.63 18.57
N SER A 147 -6.14 -0.57 17.84
CA SER A 147 -5.16 0.39 17.32
C SER A 147 -4.50 1.12 18.49
N LYS A 148 -3.17 1.22 18.47
CA LYS A 148 -2.39 1.90 19.49
C LYS A 148 -1.59 3.03 18.88
N MET A 149 -1.64 4.21 19.47
CA MET A 149 -0.84 5.35 19.06
C MET A 149 0.43 5.44 19.92
N TYR A 150 1.55 5.73 19.28
CA TYR A 150 2.84 5.93 19.89
C TYR A 150 3.40 7.29 19.48
N ASP A 151 3.90 8.06 20.45
CA ASP A 151 4.63 9.29 20.19
C ASP A 151 6.13 8.99 20.09
N LEU A 152 6.77 9.46 19.02
CA LEU A 152 8.20 9.30 18.79
C LEU A 152 9.00 10.52 19.23
N LYS A 153 10.29 10.32 19.52
CA LYS A 153 11.22 11.40 19.93
C LYS A 153 11.38 12.50 18.87
N ASN A 154 11.17 12.18 17.59
CA ASN A 154 11.27 13.15 16.48
C ASN A 154 9.99 13.97 16.24
N GLY A 155 8.99 13.88 17.12
CA GLY A 155 7.71 14.57 17.03
C GLY A 155 6.68 13.86 16.15
N SER A 156 7.01 12.70 15.56
CA SER A 156 6.07 11.89 14.80
C SER A 156 5.18 11.07 15.70
N LYS A 157 4.00 10.72 15.19
CA LYS A 157 3.10 9.76 15.84
C LYS A 157 2.93 8.53 14.95
N ILE A 158 2.95 7.36 15.55
CA ILE A 158 2.67 6.11 14.83
C ILE A 158 1.36 5.53 15.33
N ILE A 159 0.48 5.20 14.41
CA ILE A 159 -0.71 4.39 14.68
C ILE A 159 -0.41 2.97 14.21
N ASP A 160 -0.23 2.05 15.17
CA ASP A 160 -0.10 0.62 14.88
C ASP A 160 -1.50 0.04 14.68
N THR A 161 -1.81 -0.29 13.43
CA THR A 161 -3.05 -0.97 13.09
C THR A 161 -2.83 -2.48 13.03
N PRO A 162 -3.79 -3.30 13.52
CA PRO A 162 -3.75 -4.74 13.27
C PRO A 162 -3.61 -4.98 11.77
N GLY A 163 -2.75 -5.94 11.37
CA GLY A 163 -2.49 -6.25 9.96
C GLY A 163 -3.79 -6.33 9.16
N ILE A 164 -3.96 -5.42 8.21
CA ILE A 164 -5.23 -5.26 7.50
C ILE A 164 -5.40 -6.43 6.52
N LYS A 165 -6.32 -7.31 6.83
CA LYS A 165 -6.80 -8.33 5.91
C LYS A 165 -7.87 -7.70 5.01
N GLY A 166 -7.45 -7.24 3.83
CA GLY A 166 -8.33 -6.76 2.77
C GLY A 166 -8.77 -5.31 2.92
N PHE A 167 -8.19 -4.45 2.12
CA PHE A 167 -8.77 -3.16 1.78
C PHE A 167 -9.90 -3.42 0.78
N GLY A 168 -11.14 -3.21 1.21
CA GLY A 168 -12.29 -3.25 0.32
C GLY A 168 -12.59 -1.87 -0.22
N LEU A 169 -12.80 -1.77 -1.51
CA LEU A 169 -13.34 -0.59 -2.17
C LEU A 169 -14.88 -0.58 -2.02
N TYR A 170 -15.38 -0.71 -0.79
CA TYR A 170 -16.80 -1.00 -0.53
C TYR A 170 -17.77 0.16 -0.79
N ASP A 171 -17.27 1.38 -0.90
CA ASP A 171 -18.10 2.58 -1.07
C ASP A 171 -17.71 3.35 -2.35
N PHE A 172 -17.03 2.71 -3.31
CA PHE A 172 -16.61 3.35 -4.55
C PHE A 172 -17.58 3.08 -5.68
N ASP A 173 -17.84 4.09 -6.49
CA ASP A 173 -18.40 3.91 -7.80
C ASP A 173 -17.30 3.74 -8.87
N GLU A 174 -17.71 3.32 -10.05
CA GLU A 174 -16.82 3.09 -11.18
C GLU A 174 -16.07 4.36 -11.62
N ALA A 175 -16.72 5.51 -11.54
CA ALA A 175 -16.14 6.79 -11.93
C ALA A 175 -15.03 7.23 -10.95
N GLN A 176 -15.20 6.93 -9.67
CA GLN A 176 -14.20 7.22 -8.65
C GLN A 176 -12.96 6.33 -8.80
N LEU A 177 -13.14 5.04 -9.14
CA LEU A 177 -12.03 4.11 -9.27
C LEU A 177 -11.02 4.53 -10.34
N LYS A 178 -11.46 5.02 -11.51
CA LYS A 178 -10.55 5.45 -12.58
C LYS A 178 -9.61 6.57 -12.14
N ASP A 179 -10.11 7.48 -11.29
CA ASP A 179 -9.34 8.62 -10.80
C ASP A 179 -8.30 8.20 -9.74
N CYS A 180 -8.49 7.02 -9.12
CA CYS A 180 -7.54 6.46 -8.15
C CYS A 180 -6.26 5.89 -8.78
N PHE A 181 -6.22 5.73 -10.09
CA PHE A 181 -5.01 5.36 -10.83
C PHE A 181 -4.34 6.63 -11.34
N ILE A 182 -3.47 7.22 -10.53
CA ILE A 182 -2.91 8.57 -10.75
C ILE A 182 -2.21 8.74 -12.09
N GLU A 183 -1.64 7.67 -12.66
CA GLU A 183 -1.05 7.68 -13.99
C GLU A 183 -2.08 7.89 -15.10
N PHE A 184 -3.34 7.48 -14.91
CA PHE A 184 -4.41 7.69 -15.90
C PHE A 184 -4.76 9.18 -16.03
N LEU A 185 -4.58 9.96 -14.96
CA LEU A 185 -4.87 11.39 -14.95
C LEU A 185 -4.03 12.21 -15.95
N LYS A 186 -2.95 11.62 -16.49
CA LYS A 186 -2.12 12.21 -17.54
C LYS A 186 -2.75 12.10 -18.95
N TYR A 187 -3.74 11.18 -19.14
CA TYR A 187 -4.34 10.82 -20.43
C TYR A 187 -5.80 11.23 -20.46
N LYS A 188 -6.05 12.49 -20.83
CA LYS A 188 -7.38 13.13 -20.76
C LYS A 188 -8.09 13.29 -22.10
N ASN A 189 -7.46 12.83 -23.22
CA ASN A 189 -7.98 13.04 -24.57
C ASN A 189 -8.85 11.87 -25.05
N CYS A 190 -9.59 11.24 -24.15
CA CYS A 190 -10.55 10.21 -24.54
C CYS A 190 -11.66 10.81 -25.40
N LYS A 191 -12.16 10.04 -26.36
CA LYS A 191 -13.24 10.46 -27.23
C LYS A 191 -14.55 10.80 -26.46
N TYR A 192 -14.77 10.13 -25.33
CA TYR A 192 -15.95 10.32 -24.47
C TYR A 192 -15.53 10.91 -23.13
N ASN A 193 -16.28 11.89 -22.65
CA ASN A 193 -15.97 12.58 -21.38
C ASN A 193 -16.20 11.69 -20.14
N ASP A 194 -17.09 10.71 -20.25
CA ASP A 194 -17.44 9.72 -19.22
C ASP A 194 -16.70 8.38 -19.38
N CYS A 195 -15.65 8.37 -20.20
CA CYS A 195 -14.85 7.18 -20.47
C CYS A 195 -14.37 6.51 -19.16
N LEU A 196 -14.69 5.24 -19.01
CA LEU A 196 -14.23 4.40 -17.89
C LEU A 196 -12.96 3.60 -18.24
N HIS A 197 -12.38 3.83 -19.41
CA HIS A 197 -11.16 3.23 -19.90
C HIS A 197 -11.20 1.69 -20.05
N LYS A 198 -12.40 1.14 -20.31
CA LYS A 198 -12.61 -0.30 -20.53
C LYS A 198 -12.69 -0.65 -22.02
N ASP A 199 -13.88 -0.48 -22.59
CA ASP A 199 -14.19 -0.94 -23.95
C ASP A 199 -14.41 0.24 -24.92
N GLU A 200 -14.37 1.47 -24.43
CA GLU A 200 -14.67 2.65 -25.23
C GLU A 200 -13.66 2.85 -26.35
N PRO A 201 -14.11 3.04 -27.59
CA PRO A 201 -13.25 3.34 -28.73
C PRO A 201 -12.67 4.75 -28.59
N GLY A 202 -11.39 4.90 -28.94
CA GLY A 202 -10.68 6.17 -28.83
C GLY A 202 -10.34 6.57 -27.41
N CYS A 203 -10.11 5.58 -26.55
CA CYS A 203 -9.64 5.79 -25.17
C CYS A 203 -8.14 6.09 -25.17
N ASP A 204 -7.77 7.24 -24.59
CA ASP A 204 -6.38 7.71 -24.48
C ASP A 204 -5.54 6.84 -23.53
N VAL A 205 -6.17 6.39 -22.40
CA VAL A 205 -5.51 5.47 -21.45
C VAL A 205 -5.16 4.13 -22.12
N LYS A 206 -6.10 3.51 -22.87
CA LYS A 206 -5.82 2.26 -23.59
C LYS A 206 -4.69 2.44 -24.63
N SER A 207 -4.72 3.54 -25.35
CA SER A 207 -3.63 3.88 -26.28
C SER A 207 -2.28 4.05 -25.56
N ALA A 208 -2.27 4.58 -24.35
CA ALA A 208 -1.06 4.69 -23.52
C ALA A 208 -0.56 3.33 -23.03
N VAL A 209 -1.46 2.40 -22.70
CA VAL A 209 -1.11 1.01 -22.36
C VAL A 209 -0.49 0.31 -23.58
N ASP A 210 -1.12 0.40 -24.76
CA ASP A 210 -0.63 -0.20 -25.99
C ASP A 210 0.78 0.31 -26.40
N LYS A 211 1.09 1.55 -26.03
CA LYS A 211 2.41 2.18 -26.25
C LYS A 211 3.42 1.90 -25.12
N GLY A 212 3.05 1.15 -24.08
CA GLY A 212 3.90 0.88 -22.93
C GLY A 212 4.15 2.09 -22.01
N LEU A 213 3.36 3.17 -22.14
CA LEU A 213 3.45 4.37 -21.31
C LEU A 213 2.73 4.18 -19.95
N ILE A 214 1.77 3.27 -19.91
CA ILE A 214 1.14 2.75 -18.70
C ILE A 214 1.46 1.25 -18.63
N ALA A 215 1.91 0.78 -17.48
CA ALA A 215 2.23 -0.63 -17.30
C ALA A 215 0.98 -1.51 -17.45
N GLU A 216 1.07 -2.54 -18.29
CA GLU A 216 -0.03 -3.47 -18.54
C GLU A 216 -0.56 -4.12 -17.24
N SER A 217 0.34 -4.43 -16.29
CA SER A 217 -0.03 -4.99 -14.99
C SER A 217 -0.94 -4.06 -14.18
N ARG A 218 -0.69 -2.75 -14.23
CA ARG A 218 -1.51 -1.74 -13.55
C ARG A 218 -2.89 -1.66 -14.21
N TYR A 219 -2.94 -1.63 -15.53
CA TYR A 219 -4.20 -1.61 -16.26
C TYR A 219 -5.03 -2.89 -16.04
N LYS A 220 -4.40 -4.07 -16.03
CA LYS A 220 -5.08 -5.34 -15.68
C LYS A 220 -5.66 -5.31 -14.27
N ASN A 221 -4.90 -4.82 -13.29
CA ASN A 221 -5.37 -4.69 -11.91
C ASN A 221 -6.53 -3.68 -11.81
N TYR A 222 -6.49 -2.59 -12.57
CA TYR A 222 -7.62 -1.66 -12.66
C TYR A 222 -8.90 -2.37 -13.12
N LEU A 223 -8.84 -3.14 -14.21
CA LEU A 223 -9.99 -3.87 -14.75
C LEU A 223 -10.51 -4.93 -13.77
N GLU A 224 -9.63 -5.60 -13.03
CA GLU A 224 -10.02 -6.58 -12.01
C GLU A 224 -10.72 -5.89 -10.83
N LEU A 225 -10.18 -4.78 -10.32
CA LEU A 225 -10.82 -3.98 -9.27
C LEU A 225 -12.18 -3.43 -9.71
N PHE A 226 -12.29 -3.02 -10.96
CA PHE A 226 -13.54 -2.59 -11.56
C PHE A 226 -14.59 -3.72 -11.59
N SER A 227 -14.17 -4.93 -11.93
CA SER A 227 -15.03 -6.12 -11.91
C SER A 227 -15.49 -6.46 -10.50
N ASP A 228 -14.61 -6.31 -9.50
CA ASP A 228 -14.93 -6.57 -8.10
C ASP A 228 -16.04 -5.63 -7.57
N LEU A 229 -16.08 -4.36 -8.02
CA LEU A 229 -17.12 -3.39 -7.63
C LEU A 229 -18.51 -3.84 -8.09
N ASN A 230 -18.59 -4.50 -9.25
CA ASN A 230 -19.86 -4.95 -9.83
C ASN A 230 -20.31 -6.32 -9.29
N SER A 231 -19.52 -6.97 -8.45
CA SER A 231 -19.77 -8.33 -7.93
C SER A 231 -20.43 -8.31 -6.54
N VAL A 232 -20.66 -7.14 -5.96
CA VAL A 232 -21.22 -6.90 -4.62
C VAL A 232 -22.61 -6.34 -4.72
#